data_b4bb56965b55c82af9c0765cd6a6835b
#
_entry.id   b4bb56965b55c82af9c0765cd6a6835b
#
_cell.length_a   1.000
_cell.length_b   1.000
_cell.length_c   1.000
_cell.angle_alpha   90.00
_cell.angle_beta   90.00
_cell.angle_gamma   90.00
#
_symmetry.space_group_name_H-M   'P 1'
#
loop_
_entity.id
_entity.type
_entity.pdbx_description
1 polymer ?
#
loop_
_entity_poly.entity_id
_entity_poly.type
_entity_poly.pdbx_seq_one_letter_code
_entity_poly.pdbx_strand_id
1 'polypeptide(L)'
;KIGSSLLIDKNEGNLKSVWLSSLAQEIDQLIKQKKEIIIVSSGSIALGQKQLKLRGNLSLDEKQAAAATGQVNLAHAWKEIMEKFGLNIAQILLAPDDTETRRKHLNARATLLKLIELKVIPVINENDTVSTEEIRFGDNDRLAARVAQMCSADLLILLSDINGLDSSDPNKNKGTVFIGKIHEITDEIER
;
A
#
# COMPACT_ATOMS: atom_id res chain seq x y z
N LYS A 1 4.34 -3.23 -1.99
CA LYS A 1 3.04 -2.87 -1.40
C LYS A 1 2.87 -3.53 -0.03
N ILE A 2 2.27 -2.83 0.90
CA ILE A 2 2.10 -3.28 2.27
C ILE A 2 0.61 -3.31 2.60
N GLY A 3 0.09 -4.49 2.94
CA GLY A 3 -1.30 -4.68 3.35
C GLY A 3 -1.58 -4.13 4.75
N SER A 4 -2.82 -3.72 5.00
CA SER A 4 -3.24 -3.19 6.30
C SER A 4 -3.06 -4.19 7.45
N SER A 5 -3.25 -5.49 7.19
CA SER A 5 -3.08 -6.57 8.18
C SER A 5 -1.65 -6.68 8.72
N LEU A 6 -0.64 -6.27 7.94
CA LEU A 6 0.76 -6.23 8.38
C LEU A 6 1.07 -4.98 9.19
N LEU A 7 0.42 -3.86 8.90
CA LEU A 7 0.68 -2.57 9.56
C LEU A 7 -0.14 -2.38 10.84
N ILE A 8 -1.36 -2.91 10.86
CA ILE A 8 -2.33 -2.64 11.91
C ILE A 8 -2.62 -3.92 12.68
N ASP A 9 -2.60 -3.83 14.00
CA ASP A 9 -3.09 -4.92 14.85
C ASP A 9 -4.61 -5.02 14.75
N LYS A 10 -5.10 -6.23 14.43
CA LYS A 10 -6.55 -6.46 14.21
C LYS A 10 -7.40 -6.27 15.47
N ASN A 11 -6.82 -6.48 16.66
CA ASN A 11 -7.54 -6.42 17.93
C ASN A 11 -7.53 -5.00 18.52
N GLU A 12 -6.36 -4.37 18.49
CA GLU A 12 -6.17 -3.07 19.13
C GLU A 12 -6.34 -1.89 18.14
N GLY A 13 -6.24 -2.15 16.81
CA GLY A 13 -6.24 -1.12 15.78
C GLY A 13 -5.03 -0.17 15.89
N ASN A 14 -3.96 -0.59 16.55
CA ASN A 14 -2.71 0.15 16.66
C ASN A 14 -1.77 -0.21 15.51
N LEU A 15 -0.85 0.71 15.18
CA LEU A 15 0.27 0.41 14.30
C LEU A 15 1.21 -0.61 14.98
N LYS A 16 1.62 -1.62 14.21
CA LYS A 16 2.65 -2.59 14.60
C LYS A 16 4.04 -1.96 14.47
N SER A 17 4.38 -1.08 15.40
CA SER A 17 5.59 -0.23 15.33
C SER A 17 6.90 -1.03 15.25
N VAL A 18 6.98 -2.18 15.90
CA VAL A 18 8.16 -3.07 15.85
C VAL A 18 8.33 -3.62 14.44
N TRP A 19 7.26 -4.12 13.83
CA TRP A 19 7.29 -4.62 12.46
C TRP A 19 7.63 -3.52 11.45
N LEU A 20 7.01 -2.34 11.62
CA LEU A 20 7.29 -1.18 10.77
C LEU A 20 8.76 -0.74 10.87
N SER A 21 9.33 -0.79 12.08
CA SER A 21 10.74 -0.48 12.31
C SER A 21 11.68 -1.47 11.62
N SER A 22 11.37 -2.77 11.70
CA SER A 22 12.12 -3.81 10.99
C SER A 22 12.07 -3.61 9.47
N LEU A 23 10.89 -3.32 8.93
CA LEU A 23 10.76 -3.03 7.49
C LEU A 23 11.54 -1.77 7.08
N ALA A 24 11.52 -0.71 7.88
CA ALA A 24 12.28 0.49 7.60
C ALA A 24 13.80 0.23 7.59
N GLN A 25 14.28 -0.67 8.44
CA GLN A 25 15.68 -1.12 8.43
C GLN A 25 16.05 -1.85 7.14
N GLU A 26 15.18 -2.74 6.65
CA GLU A 26 15.37 -3.43 5.36
C GLU A 26 15.37 -2.42 4.19
N ILE A 27 14.47 -1.44 4.21
CA ILE A 27 14.43 -0.38 3.20
C ILE A 27 15.73 0.43 3.21
N ASP A 28 16.24 0.80 4.37
CA ASP A 28 17.54 1.49 4.51
C ASP A 28 18.69 0.68 3.90
N GLN A 29 18.72 -0.64 4.13
CA GLN A 29 19.74 -1.52 3.55
C GLN A 29 19.63 -1.55 2.01
N LEU A 30 18.42 -1.62 1.46
CA LEU A 30 18.20 -1.59 0.00
C LEU A 30 18.64 -0.26 -0.61
N ILE A 31 18.38 0.87 0.06
CA ILE A 31 18.83 2.20 -0.39
C ILE A 31 20.36 2.30 -0.36
N LYS A 32 21.02 1.76 0.66
CA LYS A 32 22.50 1.67 0.72
C LYS A 32 23.08 0.83 -0.42
N GLN A 33 22.31 -0.13 -0.92
CA GLN A 33 22.64 -0.91 -2.14
C GLN A 33 22.25 -0.18 -3.44
N LYS A 34 21.92 1.13 -3.37
CA LYS A 34 21.53 1.97 -4.51
C LYS A 34 20.24 1.54 -5.20
N LYS A 35 19.33 0.88 -4.47
CA LYS A 35 17.99 0.59 -4.96
C LYS A 35 17.08 1.80 -4.75
N GLU A 36 16.25 2.09 -5.72
CA GLU A 36 15.21 3.10 -5.65
C GLU A 36 13.92 2.46 -5.13
N ILE A 37 13.30 3.08 -4.13
CA ILE A 37 12.18 2.48 -3.40
C ILE A 37 10.94 3.37 -3.54
N ILE A 38 9.83 2.73 -3.88
CA ILE A 38 8.47 3.29 -3.80
C ILE A 38 7.66 2.42 -2.84
N ILE A 39 6.93 3.03 -1.94
CA ILE A 39 6.07 2.34 -0.99
C ILE A 39 4.61 2.57 -1.38
N VAL A 40 3.81 1.51 -1.47
CA VAL A 40 2.34 1.61 -1.52
C VAL A 40 1.80 1.03 -0.22
N SER A 41 1.16 1.87 0.59
CA SER A 41 0.77 1.54 1.96
C SER A 41 -0.73 1.65 2.17
N SER A 42 -1.33 0.62 2.71
CA SER A 42 -2.72 0.62 3.20
C SER A 42 -2.77 0.98 4.69
N GLY A 43 -3.98 1.02 5.27
CA GLY A 43 -4.18 1.09 6.71
C GLY A 43 -4.79 2.40 7.22
N SER A 44 -5.00 3.41 6.36
CA SER A 44 -5.63 4.69 6.71
C SER A 44 -7.01 4.50 7.34
N ILE A 45 -7.90 3.75 6.69
CA ILE A 45 -9.28 3.51 7.18
C ILE A 45 -9.26 2.87 8.57
N ALA A 46 -8.44 1.84 8.79
CA ALA A 46 -8.39 1.15 10.08
C ALA A 46 -7.89 2.07 11.22
N LEU A 47 -6.89 2.89 10.96
CA LEU A 47 -6.40 3.89 11.93
C LEU A 47 -7.47 4.95 12.25
N GLY A 48 -8.12 5.48 11.21
CA GLY A 48 -9.15 6.49 11.39
C GLY A 48 -10.41 5.93 12.03
N GLN A 49 -10.83 4.72 11.69
CA GLN A 49 -11.95 4.03 12.32
C GLN A 49 -11.76 3.92 13.83
N LYS A 50 -10.56 3.55 14.27
CA LYS A 50 -10.21 3.52 15.69
C LYS A 50 -10.27 4.92 16.32
N GLN A 51 -9.64 5.90 15.69
CA GLN A 51 -9.56 7.27 16.21
C GLN A 51 -10.96 7.90 16.36
N LEU A 52 -11.82 7.68 15.37
CA LEU A 52 -13.20 8.17 15.37
C LEU A 52 -14.16 7.28 16.16
N LYS A 53 -13.68 6.15 16.72
CA LYS A 53 -14.46 5.16 17.48
C LYS A 53 -15.66 4.61 16.71
N LEU A 54 -15.54 4.53 15.38
CA LEU A 54 -16.57 3.96 14.51
C LEU A 54 -16.61 2.43 14.69
N ARG A 55 -17.82 1.85 14.64
CA ARG A 55 -18.05 0.42 14.87
C ARG A 55 -18.97 -0.18 13.80
N GLY A 56 -18.83 -1.48 13.57
CA GLY A 56 -19.66 -2.21 12.61
C GLY A 56 -19.30 -1.99 11.16
N ASN A 57 -20.26 -2.21 10.27
CA ASN A 57 -20.10 -1.96 8.84
C ASN A 57 -20.25 -0.47 8.57
N LEU A 58 -19.18 0.15 8.11
CA LEU A 58 -19.15 1.57 7.80
C LEU A 58 -19.84 1.86 6.46
N SER A 59 -20.60 2.94 6.41
CA SER A 59 -21.06 3.55 5.16
C SER A 59 -19.90 4.11 4.35
N LEU A 60 -20.12 4.50 3.10
CA LEU A 60 -19.06 5.04 2.25
C LEU A 60 -18.47 6.32 2.84
N ASP A 61 -19.29 7.25 3.26
CA ASP A 61 -18.89 8.52 3.87
C ASP A 61 -18.15 8.32 5.20
N GLU A 62 -18.54 7.35 6.02
CA GLU A 62 -17.81 6.98 7.23
C GLU A 62 -16.43 6.40 6.89
N LYS A 63 -16.31 5.56 5.85
CA LYS A 63 -15.02 5.05 5.38
C LYS A 63 -14.12 6.17 4.86
N GLN A 64 -14.68 7.11 4.09
CA GLN A 64 -13.96 8.27 3.58
C GLN A 64 -13.47 9.18 4.72
N ALA A 65 -14.32 9.45 5.72
CA ALA A 65 -13.94 10.22 6.90
C ALA A 65 -12.86 9.50 7.72
N ALA A 66 -12.98 8.19 7.89
CA ALA A 66 -11.97 7.37 8.55
C ALA A 66 -10.65 7.38 7.75
N ALA A 67 -10.69 7.23 6.44
CA ALA A 67 -9.51 7.31 5.58
C ALA A 67 -8.80 8.64 5.73
N ALA A 68 -9.52 9.75 5.63
CA ALA A 68 -8.98 11.09 5.79
C ALA A 68 -8.28 11.30 7.15
N THR A 69 -8.96 10.88 8.21
CA THR A 69 -8.44 11.00 9.59
C THR A 69 -7.22 10.12 9.82
N GLY A 70 -7.30 8.85 9.39
CA GLY A 70 -6.24 7.88 9.61
C GLY A 70 -5.03 8.09 8.69
N GLN A 71 -5.20 8.72 7.54
CA GLN A 71 -4.10 9.02 6.62
C GLN A 71 -3.06 9.95 7.25
N VAL A 72 -3.48 10.89 8.08
CA VAL A 72 -2.57 11.77 8.81
C VAL A 72 -1.66 10.95 9.73
N ASN A 73 -2.25 10.01 10.48
CA ASN A 73 -1.49 9.14 11.39
C ASN A 73 -0.58 8.17 10.65
N LEU A 74 -1.04 7.62 9.53
CA LEU A 74 -0.25 6.72 8.70
C LEU A 74 0.97 7.43 8.12
N ALA A 75 0.77 8.62 7.56
CA ALA A 75 1.87 9.43 7.02
C ALA A 75 2.87 9.84 8.10
N HIS A 76 2.37 10.23 9.27
CA HIS A 76 3.22 10.58 10.41
C HIS A 76 4.06 9.39 10.88
N ALA A 77 3.45 8.22 11.01
CA ALA A 77 4.17 7.01 11.41
C ALA A 77 5.28 6.62 10.42
N TRP A 78 5.00 6.71 9.12
CA TRP A 78 6.02 6.50 8.08
C TRP A 78 7.14 7.52 8.20
N LYS A 79 6.82 8.79 8.40
CA LYS A 79 7.80 9.87 8.57
C LYS A 79 8.69 9.59 9.78
N GLU A 80 8.11 9.40 10.96
CA GLU A 80 8.87 9.19 12.20
C GLU A 80 9.82 7.98 12.12
N ILE A 81 9.37 6.88 11.51
CA ILE A 81 10.21 5.69 11.43
C ILE A 81 11.35 5.85 10.42
N MET A 82 11.10 6.48 9.28
CA MET A 82 12.11 6.70 8.24
C MET A 82 13.15 7.75 8.63
N GLU A 83 12.75 8.78 9.38
CA GLU A 83 13.65 9.80 9.92
C GLU A 83 14.74 9.20 10.84
N LYS A 84 14.47 8.08 11.54
CA LYS A 84 15.46 7.38 12.36
C LYS A 84 16.63 6.83 11.53
N PHE A 85 16.43 6.62 10.24
CA PHE A 85 17.45 6.18 9.29
C PHE A 85 17.96 7.33 8.40
N GLY A 86 17.56 8.58 8.67
CA GLY A 86 17.91 9.74 7.85
C GLY A 86 17.24 9.75 6.48
N LEU A 87 16.14 9.02 6.33
CA LEU A 87 15.39 8.90 5.07
C LEU A 87 14.21 9.86 5.05
N ASN A 88 14.08 10.59 3.95
CA ASN A 88 12.93 11.47 3.72
C ASN A 88 11.83 10.72 2.96
N ILE A 89 10.59 11.02 3.29
CA ILE A 89 9.42 10.51 2.59
C ILE A 89 8.56 11.64 2.02
N ALA A 90 7.75 11.33 1.02
CA ALA A 90 6.69 12.19 0.53
C ALA A 90 5.39 11.39 0.41
N GLN A 91 4.30 11.92 0.95
CA GLN A 91 2.98 11.33 0.78
C GLN A 91 2.41 11.67 -0.58
N ILE A 92 1.91 10.65 -1.28
CA ILE A 92 1.19 10.76 -2.54
C ILE A 92 -0.15 10.03 -2.39
N LEU A 93 -1.24 10.69 -2.75
CA LEU A 93 -2.57 10.08 -2.82
C LEU A 93 -3.01 10.05 -4.28
N LEU A 94 -3.40 8.87 -4.77
CA LEU A 94 -3.84 8.66 -6.13
C LEU A 94 -5.25 8.07 -6.14
N ALA A 95 -6.12 8.64 -6.94
CA ALA A 95 -7.39 8.03 -7.29
C ALA A 95 -7.21 7.12 -8.53
N PRO A 96 -8.10 6.14 -8.79
CA PRO A 96 -8.04 5.27 -9.97
C PRO A 96 -7.90 6.07 -11.29
N ASP A 97 -8.67 7.14 -11.44
CA ASP A 97 -8.63 8.03 -12.61
C ASP A 97 -7.26 8.72 -12.82
N ASP A 98 -6.50 8.94 -11.74
CA ASP A 98 -5.16 9.54 -11.84
C ASP A 98 -4.14 8.58 -12.50
N THR A 99 -4.42 7.29 -12.47
CA THR A 99 -3.60 6.26 -13.14
C THR A 99 -4.09 5.91 -14.54
N GLU A 100 -5.36 6.17 -14.86
CA GLU A 100 -6.01 5.81 -16.13
C GLU A 100 -6.02 6.96 -17.14
N THR A 101 -6.30 8.17 -16.69
CA THR A 101 -6.30 9.35 -17.56
C THR A 101 -4.88 9.75 -17.94
N ARG A 102 -4.55 9.68 -19.25
CA ARG A 102 -3.18 9.91 -19.75
C ARG A 102 -2.50 11.16 -19.18
N ARG A 103 -3.19 12.29 -19.13
CA ARG A 103 -2.63 13.56 -18.62
C ARG A 103 -2.25 13.46 -17.16
N LYS A 104 -3.15 12.91 -16.34
CA LYS A 104 -2.95 12.72 -14.91
C LYS A 104 -1.85 11.70 -14.64
N HIS A 105 -1.86 10.58 -15.38
CA HIS A 105 -0.83 9.56 -15.33
C HIS A 105 0.58 10.13 -15.59
N LEU A 106 0.76 10.90 -16.66
CA LEU A 106 2.06 11.51 -16.98
C LEU A 106 2.51 12.51 -15.90
N ASN A 107 1.58 13.28 -15.34
CA ASN A 107 1.88 14.22 -14.27
C ASN A 107 2.29 13.49 -12.97
N ALA A 108 1.54 12.47 -12.56
CA ALA A 108 1.86 11.65 -11.40
C ALA A 108 3.22 10.96 -11.57
N ARG A 109 3.48 10.37 -12.75
CA ARG A 109 4.77 9.76 -13.09
C ARG A 109 5.91 10.75 -12.95
N ALA A 110 5.78 11.96 -13.50
CA ALA A 110 6.82 12.98 -13.42
C ALA A 110 7.13 13.37 -11.96
N THR A 111 6.10 13.51 -11.13
CA THR A 111 6.25 13.79 -9.71
C THR A 111 6.97 12.66 -8.98
N LEU A 112 6.57 11.41 -9.20
CA LEU A 112 7.19 10.24 -8.56
C LEU A 112 8.65 10.10 -8.93
N LEU A 113 8.99 10.22 -10.22
CA LEU A 113 10.38 10.15 -10.69
C LEU A 113 11.23 11.30 -10.13
N LYS A 114 10.65 12.51 -10.00
CA LYS A 114 11.35 13.65 -9.39
C LYS A 114 11.64 13.42 -7.92
N LEU A 115 10.70 12.83 -7.16
CA LEU A 115 10.94 12.47 -5.75
C LEU A 115 12.09 11.47 -5.62
N ILE A 116 12.10 10.44 -6.47
CA ILE A 116 13.19 9.44 -6.50
C ILE A 116 14.54 10.10 -6.81
N GLU A 117 14.59 10.97 -7.82
CA GLU A 117 15.79 11.75 -8.16
C GLU A 117 16.30 12.58 -6.95
N LEU A 118 15.38 13.16 -6.20
CA LEU A 118 15.68 13.94 -4.99
C LEU A 118 15.99 13.07 -3.76
N LYS A 119 16.05 11.75 -3.90
CA LYS A 119 16.27 10.78 -2.82
C LYS A 119 15.21 10.83 -1.72
N VAL A 120 13.98 11.15 -2.12
CA VAL A 120 12.79 11.11 -1.27
C VAL A 120 11.97 9.87 -1.63
N ILE A 121 11.59 9.07 -0.65
CA ILE A 121 10.79 7.85 -0.84
C ILE A 121 9.31 8.23 -0.98
N PRO A 122 8.67 7.98 -2.14
CA PRO A 122 7.23 8.16 -2.25
C PRO A 122 6.50 7.10 -1.42
N VAL A 123 5.61 7.53 -0.53
CA VAL A 123 4.66 6.67 0.19
C VAL A 123 3.27 6.95 -0.38
N ILE A 124 2.77 6.01 -1.14
CA ILE A 124 1.55 6.13 -1.93
C ILE A 124 0.41 5.40 -1.23
N ASN A 125 -0.77 6.00 -1.23
CA ASN A 125 -2.02 5.34 -0.88
C ASN A 125 -3.12 5.76 -1.85
N GLU A 126 -4.24 5.06 -1.85
CA GLU A 126 -5.43 5.49 -2.55
C GLU A 126 -6.00 6.78 -1.92
N ASN A 127 -6.53 7.67 -2.77
CA ASN A 127 -7.27 8.84 -2.31
C ASN A 127 -8.72 8.47 -2.05
N ASP A 128 -8.94 7.75 -0.96
CA ASP A 128 -10.27 7.28 -0.55
C ASP A 128 -11.29 8.40 -0.39
N THR A 129 -10.84 9.65 -0.15
CA THR A 129 -11.75 10.79 0.13
C THR A 129 -12.52 11.27 -1.08
N VAL A 130 -12.06 10.96 -2.29
CA VAL A 130 -12.71 11.35 -3.56
C VAL A 130 -13.15 10.14 -4.37
N SER A 131 -12.97 8.93 -3.86
CA SER A 131 -13.42 7.70 -4.51
C SER A 131 -14.94 7.63 -4.45
N THR A 132 -15.59 7.48 -5.62
CA THR A 132 -17.05 7.30 -5.75
C THR A 132 -17.45 5.84 -5.81
N GLU A 133 -16.50 4.95 -5.95
CA GLU A 133 -16.73 3.50 -5.94
C GLU A 133 -16.70 2.97 -4.50
N GLU A 134 -17.36 1.85 -4.26
CA GLU A 134 -17.20 1.14 -3.00
C GLU A 134 -15.73 0.76 -2.81
N ILE A 135 -15.15 1.21 -1.70
CA ILE A 135 -13.77 0.88 -1.33
C ILE A 135 -13.69 -0.64 -1.16
N ARG A 136 -13.04 -1.31 -2.10
CA ARG A 136 -12.91 -2.77 -2.13
C ARG A 136 -11.61 -3.22 -1.49
N PHE A 137 -11.66 -4.38 -0.86
CA PHE A 137 -10.45 -5.05 -0.37
C PHE A 137 -9.53 -5.39 -1.57
N GLY A 138 -8.26 -5.01 -1.49
CA GLY A 138 -7.28 -5.31 -2.54
C GLY A 138 -7.01 -4.18 -3.54
N ASP A 139 -7.69 -3.03 -3.44
CA ASP A 139 -7.50 -1.93 -4.40
C ASP A 139 -6.05 -1.41 -4.42
N ASN A 140 -5.36 -1.43 -3.27
CA ASN A 140 -3.95 -1.08 -3.21
C ASN A 140 -2.99 -2.09 -3.89
N ASP A 141 -3.39 -3.34 -4.15
CA ASP A 141 -2.59 -4.27 -4.98
C ASP A 141 -2.64 -3.83 -6.45
N ARG A 142 -3.83 -3.45 -6.92
CA ARG A 142 -4.02 -2.89 -8.27
C ARG A 142 -3.31 -1.55 -8.41
N LEU A 143 -3.43 -0.67 -7.40
CA LEU A 143 -2.71 0.60 -7.38
C LEU A 143 -1.20 0.37 -7.43
N ALA A 144 -0.66 -0.57 -6.67
CA ALA A 144 0.76 -0.90 -6.67
C ALA A 144 1.24 -1.41 -8.03
N ALA A 145 0.46 -2.27 -8.70
CA ALA A 145 0.76 -2.74 -10.04
C ALA A 145 0.78 -1.58 -11.07
N ARG A 146 -0.20 -0.67 -10.99
CA ARG A 146 -0.27 0.53 -11.85
C ARG A 146 0.91 1.48 -11.59
N VAL A 147 1.28 1.70 -10.35
CA VAL A 147 2.43 2.53 -9.97
C VAL A 147 3.74 1.90 -10.46
N ALA A 148 3.90 0.58 -10.29
CA ALA A 148 5.07 -0.14 -10.77
C ALA A 148 5.22 0.00 -12.29
N GLN A 149 4.13 -0.16 -13.04
CA GLN A 149 4.11 0.07 -14.49
C GLN A 149 4.40 1.53 -14.84
N MET A 150 3.76 2.48 -14.15
CA MET A 150 3.93 3.92 -14.37
C MET A 150 5.38 4.36 -14.21
N CYS A 151 6.08 3.85 -13.21
CA CYS A 151 7.47 4.19 -12.91
C CYS A 151 8.49 3.26 -13.59
N SER A 152 8.03 2.25 -14.35
CA SER A 152 8.88 1.20 -14.96
C SER A 152 9.75 0.50 -13.92
N ALA A 153 9.13 0.10 -12.79
CA ALA A 153 9.82 -0.59 -11.72
C ALA A 153 10.30 -1.98 -12.16
N ASP A 154 11.50 -2.35 -11.77
CA ASP A 154 12.10 -3.67 -12.10
C ASP A 154 11.45 -4.81 -11.32
N LEU A 155 10.90 -4.50 -10.12
CA LEU A 155 10.32 -5.49 -9.22
C LEU A 155 9.17 -4.87 -8.42
N LEU A 156 8.06 -5.60 -8.33
CA LEU A 156 6.96 -5.33 -7.41
C LEU A 156 6.90 -6.43 -6.33
N ILE A 157 6.97 -6.03 -5.07
CA ILE A 157 6.82 -6.93 -3.93
C ILE A 157 5.49 -6.64 -3.25
N LEU A 158 4.62 -7.65 -3.18
CA LEU A 158 3.35 -7.61 -2.46
C LEU A 158 3.55 -8.30 -1.10
N LEU A 159 3.67 -7.51 -0.04
CA LEU A 159 3.72 -8.02 1.33
C LEU A 159 2.30 -8.26 1.83
N SER A 160 2.03 -9.49 2.23
CA SER A 160 0.73 -9.97 2.70
C SER A 160 0.87 -10.84 3.94
N ASP A 161 -0.24 -11.18 4.58
CA ASP A 161 -0.32 -12.13 5.69
C ASP A 161 -0.53 -13.58 5.23
N ILE A 162 -0.43 -13.84 3.92
CA ILE A 162 -0.39 -15.17 3.30
C ILE A 162 0.97 -15.43 2.64
N ASN A 163 1.32 -16.71 2.46
CA ASN A 163 2.64 -17.12 1.96
C ASN A 163 2.86 -16.84 0.46
N GLY A 164 1.85 -16.44 -0.26
CA GLY A 164 1.90 -16.14 -1.70
C GLY A 164 0.59 -16.47 -2.40
N LEU A 165 0.65 -16.91 -3.64
CA LEU A 165 -0.54 -17.29 -4.40
C LEU A 165 -0.91 -18.73 -4.11
N ASP A 166 -2.18 -18.95 -3.82
CA ASP A 166 -2.79 -20.26 -3.63
C ASP A 166 -3.88 -20.50 -4.68
N SER A 167 -4.17 -21.75 -5.00
CA SER A 167 -5.21 -22.13 -5.97
C SER A 167 -6.63 -21.73 -5.52
N SER A 168 -6.82 -21.40 -4.25
CA SER A 168 -8.05 -20.86 -3.65
C SER A 168 -7.73 -20.23 -2.29
N ASP A 169 -8.70 -19.55 -1.66
CA ASP A 169 -8.51 -18.95 -0.34
C ASP A 169 -8.15 -20.01 0.74
N PRO A 170 -6.92 -19.99 1.29
CA PRO A 170 -6.45 -21.00 2.25
C PRO A 170 -7.22 -20.95 3.59
N ASN A 171 -7.86 -19.82 3.90
CA ASN A 171 -8.68 -19.70 5.11
C ASN A 171 -10.05 -20.38 4.97
N LYS A 172 -10.53 -20.53 3.74
CA LYS A 172 -11.83 -21.16 3.43
C LYS A 172 -11.71 -22.61 2.99
N ASN A 173 -10.58 -22.98 2.40
CA ASN A 173 -10.41 -24.27 1.74
C ASN A 173 -9.10 -24.95 2.17
N LYS A 174 -9.19 -26.05 2.93
CA LYS A 174 -8.01 -26.77 3.43
C LYS A 174 -7.24 -27.56 2.36
N GLY A 175 -7.78 -27.62 1.14
CA GLY A 175 -7.18 -28.34 0.00
C GLY A 175 -6.46 -27.43 -1.00
N THR A 176 -6.12 -26.20 -0.61
CA THR A 176 -5.41 -25.25 -1.49
C THR A 176 -4.00 -25.69 -1.78
N VAL A 177 -3.57 -25.47 -3.01
CA VAL A 177 -2.20 -25.74 -3.46
C VAL A 177 -1.46 -24.43 -3.62
N PHE A 178 -0.33 -24.29 -2.94
CA PHE A 178 0.54 -23.15 -3.08
C PHE A 178 1.18 -23.10 -4.47
N ILE A 179 1.08 -21.96 -5.14
CA ILE A 179 1.65 -21.71 -6.46
C ILE A 179 2.94 -20.90 -6.29
N GLY A 180 4.07 -21.62 -6.20
CA GLY A 180 5.37 -21.00 -5.90
C GLY A 180 5.94 -20.12 -7.02
N LYS A 181 5.56 -20.36 -8.27
CA LYS A 181 6.04 -19.61 -9.44
C LYS A 181 5.06 -19.70 -10.61
N ILE A 182 4.76 -18.56 -11.19
CA ILE A 182 4.00 -18.45 -12.43
C ILE A 182 4.96 -17.99 -13.52
N HIS A 183 5.10 -18.78 -14.57
CA HIS A 183 5.92 -18.43 -15.74
C HIS A 183 5.12 -17.71 -16.82
N GLU A 184 3.83 -18.02 -16.91
CA GLU A 184 2.90 -17.49 -17.88
C GLU A 184 1.52 -17.37 -17.24
N ILE A 185 0.83 -16.28 -17.50
CA ILE A 185 -0.55 -16.08 -17.02
C ILE A 185 -1.47 -16.84 -17.98
N THR A 186 -2.14 -17.87 -17.44
CA THR A 186 -3.12 -18.68 -18.17
C THR A 186 -4.54 -18.29 -17.76
N ASP A 187 -5.54 -18.64 -18.59
CA ASP A 187 -6.97 -18.40 -18.27
C ASP A 187 -7.41 -19.02 -16.91
N GLU A 188 -6.70 -20.04 -16.43
CA GLU A 188 -6.94 -20.65 -15.11
C GLU A 188 -6.45 -19.77 -13.95
N ILE A 189 -5.41 -18.96 -14.20
CA ILE A 189 -4.81 -18.06 -13.20
C ILE A 189 -5.56 -16.72 -13.17
N GLU A 190 -6.18 -16.32 -14.28
CA GLU A 190 -6.98 -15.10 -14.36
C GLU A 190 -8.37 -15.23 -13.73
N ARG A 191 -8.88 -16.45 -13.50
CA ARG A 191 -10.20 -16.74 -12.92
C ARG A 191 -10.13 -16.89 -11.40
#